data_03ce8ec40d5aa38dbda8f246b70e2551
#
_entry.id   03ce8ec40d5aa38dbda8f246b70e2551
#
_cell.length_a   1.000
_cell.length_b   1.000
_cell.length_c   1.000
_cell.angle_alpha   90.00
_cell.angle_beta   90.00
_cell.angle_gamma   90.00
#
_symmetry.space_group_name_H-M   'P 1'
#
loop_
_entity.id
_entity.type
_entity.pdbx_description
1 polymer ?
#
loop_
_entity_poly.entity_id
_entity_poly.type
_entity_poly.pdbx_seq_one_letter_code
_entity_poly.pdbx_strand_id
1 'polypeptide(L)'
;MESKYDIYETMPEYLYPKTIFITPGKDIKLITLQLEAKGIQLPFIVKPDTGMRGLKVKLLNTFEDLYSYHSSATFSYLIQEYIAYENEVGIFYTRYPEEKSGVITGIVGKEFLTIIGDGISTIETLVKKNDRHLLQL
;
A
#
# COMPACT_ATOMS: atom_id res chain seq x y z
N MET A 1 2.50 -15.98 -6.73
CA MET A 1 1.98 -14.69 -6.20
C MET A 1 2.90 -13.63 -6.77
N GLU A 2 2.36 -12.61 -7.41
CA GLU A 2 3.16 -11.59 -8.09
C GLU A 2 3.88 -10.67 -7.11
N SER A 3 5.13 -10.30 -7.45
CA SER A 3 5.91 -9.28 -6.78
C SER A 3 5.40 -7.90 -7.21
N LYS A 4 5.12 -7.04 -6.23
CA LYS A 4 4.76 -5.63 -6.50
C LYS A 4 5.95 -4.86 -7.04
N TYR A 5 7.15 -5.22 -6.60
CA TYR A 5 8.36 -4.59 -7.08
C TYR A 5 8.58 -4.87 -8.57
N ASP A 6 8.43 -6.14 -8.98
CA ASP A 6 8.56 -6.50 -10.40
C ASP A 6 7.55 -5.74 -11.28
N ILE A 7 6.32 -5.53 -10.78
CA ILE A 7 5.33 -4.71 -11.50
C ILE A 7 5.82 -3.27 -11.65
N TYR A 8 6.37 -2.66 -10.58
CA TYR A 8 6.89 -1.30 -10.65
C TYR A 8 8.07 -1.16 -11.63
N GLU A 9 8.96 -2.16 -11.71
CA GLU A 9 10.07 -2.17 -12.68
C GLU A 9 9.59 -2.17 -14.15
N THR A 10 8.35 -2.58 -14.40
CA THR A 10 7.76 -2.52 -15.76
C THR A 10 7.04 -1.20 -16.05
N MET A 11 6.93 -0.31 -15.07
CA MET A 11 6.19 0.94 -15.17
C MET A 11 7.13 2.15 -15.19
N PRO A 12 6.79 3.23 -15.92
CA PRO A 12 7.50 4.51 -15.78
C PRO A 12 7.45 5.03 -14.33
N GLU A 13 8.57 5.51 -13.80
CA GLU A 13 8.70 5.96 -12.40
C GLU A 13 7.68 7.02 -11.98
N TYR A 14 7.20 7.85 -12.91
CA TYR A 14 6.19 8.89 -12.60
C TYR A 14 4.77 8.36 -12.40
N LEU A 15 4.52 7.06 -12.65
CA LEU A 15 3.20 6.44 -12.49
C LEU A 15 2.99 5.80 -11.11
N TYR A 16 4.02 5.75 -10.28
CA TYR A 16 3.90 5.20 -8.92
C TYR A 16 4.69 6.03 -7.91
N PRO A 17 4.31 5.98 -6.63
CA PRO A 17 5.02 6.70 -5.57
C PRO A 17 6.44 6.20 -5.42
N LYS A 18 7.37 7.07 -4.99
CA LYS A 18 8.76 6.68 -4.72
C LYS A 18 8.79 5.44 -3.84
N THR A 19 9.52 4.44 -4.27
CA THR A 19 9.53 3.11 -3.65
C THR A 19 10.94 2.55 -3.59
N ILE A 20 11.28 1.87 -2.48
CA ILE A 20 12.47 1.05 -2.35
C ILE A 20 12.10 -0.37 -1.94
N PHE A 21 12.86 -1.35 -2.43
CA PHE A 21 12.71 -2.77 -2.11
C PHE A 21 13.69 -3.19 -1.02
N ILE A 22 13.20 -3.90 -0.01
CA ILE A 22 13.96 -4.33 1.15
C ILE A 22 13.85 -5.84 1.32
N THR A 23 15.01 -6.48 1.43
CA THR A 23 15.11 -7.90 1.80
C THR A 23 15.22 -8.06 3.31
N PRO A 24 14.76 -9.19 3.87
CA PRO A 24 14.95 -9.50 5.29
C PRO A 24 16.44 -9.46 5.67
N GLY A 25 16.74 -8.94 6.86
CA GLY A 25 18.09 -8.89 7.40
C GLY A 25 19.03 -7.87 6.74
N LYS A 26 18.54 -7.00 5.87
CA LYS A 26 19.33 -5.90 5.32
C LYS A 26 19.76 -4.95 6.44
N ASP A 27 20.98 -4.43 6.39
CA ASP A 27 21.44 -3.45 7.37
C ASP A 27 20.54 -2.20 7.35
N ILE A 28 20.04 -1.83 8.52
CA ILE A 28 19.15 -0.68 8.68
C ILE A 28 19.80 0.65 8.23
N LYS A 29 21.12 0.80 8.38
CA LYS A 29 21.85 1.96 7.89
C LYS A 29 21.77 2.07 6.36
N LEU A 30 21.85 0.94 5.67
CA LEU A 30 21.71 0.91 4.21
C LEU A 30 20.29 1.25 3.79
N ILE A 31 19.27 0.85 4.57
CA ILE A 31 17.89 1.24 4.33
C ILE A 31 17.73 2.75 4.45
N THR A 32 18.27 3.35 5.52
CA THR A 32 18.21 4.80 5.75
C THR A 32 18.88 5.57 4.61
N LEU A 33 20.05 5.14 4.18
CA LEU A 33 20.75 5.76 3.03
C LEU A 33 19.93 5.65 1.72
N GLN A 34 19.23 4.53 1.50
CA GLN A 34 18.37 4.39 0.33
C GLN A 34 17.14 5.30 0.39
N LEU A 35 16.53 5.48 1.59
CA LEU A 35 15.43 6.42 1.80
C LEU A 35 15.86 7.85 1.48
N GLU A 36 17.01 8.28 1.99
CA GLU A 36 17.59 9.59 1.71
C GLU A 36 17.86 9.78 0.21
N ALA A 37 18.51 8.81 -0.43
CA ALA A 37 18.85 8.87 -1.85
C ALA A 37 17.60 8.97 -2.77
N LYS A 38 16.50 8.31 -2.39
CA LYS A 38 15.21 8.38 -3.11
C LYS A 38 14.33 9.56 -2.67
N GLY A 39 14.74 10.29 -1.61
CA GLY A 39 13.96 11.40 -1.04
C GLY A 39 12.62 10.94 -0.47
N ILE A 40 12.58 9.76 0.16
CA ILE A 40 11.42 9.24 0.88
C ILE A 40 11.53 9.67 2.33
N GLN A 41 10.53 10.39 2.81
CA GLN A 41 10.47 10.95 4.17
C GLN A 41 9.31 10.34 4.96
N LEU A 42 9.41 10.43 6.29
CA LEU A 42 8.31 10.07 7.19
C LEU A 42 7.13 11.07 7.05
N PRO A 43 5.90 10.61 7.19
CA PRO A 43 5.52 9.20 7.30
C PRO A 43 5.62 8.48 5.96
N PHE A 44 5.88 7.18 5.99
CA PHE A 44 5.87 6.34 4.79
C PHE A 44 5.14 5.02 5.02
N ILE A 45 4.72 4.37 3.93
CA ILE A 45 4.04 3.07 3.97
C ILE A 45 5.05 1.96 3.84
N VAL A 46 4.92 0.90 4.66
CA VAL A 46 5.55 -0.39 4.44
C VAL A 46 4.51 -1.42 4.04
N LYS A 47 4.84 -2.24 3.07
CA LYS A 47 3.95 -3.30 2.58
C LYS A 47 4.75 -4.51 2.09
N PRO A 48 4.30 -5.76 2.36
CA PRO A 48 4.94 -6.95 1.80
C PRO A 48 5.00 -6.86 0.28
N ASP A 49 6.12 -7.27 -0.29
CA ASP A 49 6.30 -7.33 -1.75
C ASP A 49 5.28 -8.28 -2.36
N THR A 50 5.17 -9.47 -1.80
CA THR A 50 4.13 -10.44 -2.16
C THR A 50 3.06 -10.49 -1.07
N GLY A 51 1.80 -10.65 -1.44
CA GLY A 51 0.69 -10.70 -0.48
C GLY A 51 -0.57 -10.02 -1.00
N MET A 52 -1.69 -10.22 -0.30
CA MET A 52 -3.00 -9.73 -0.71
C MET A 52 -3.70 -8.94 0.39
N ARG A 53 -4.66 -8.08 -0.02
CA ARG A 53 -5.68 -7.45 0.82
C ARG A 53 -5.15 -6.62 1.99
N GLY A 54 -4.01 -5.94 1.83
CA GLY A 54 -3.50 -5.03 2.86
C GLY A 54 -2.89 -5.69 4.10
N LEU A 55 -2.75 -7.03 4.11
CA LEU A 55 -2.13 -7.73 5.22
C LEU A 55 -0.68 -7.24 5.44
N LYS A 56 -0.35 -6.88 6.68
CA LYS A 56 0.95 -6.33 7.09
C LYS A 56 1.34 -5.00 6.42
N VAL A 57 0.40 -4.30 5.81
CA VAL A 57 0.59 -2.91 5.38
C VAL A 57 0.50 -2.01 6.60
N LYS A 58 1.48 -1.11 6.77
CA LYS A 58 1.50 -0.16 7.90
C LYS A 58 1.98 1.21 7.45
N LEU A 59 1.39 2.23 8.03
CA LEU A 59 1.93 3.59 8.03
C LEU A 59 2.93 3.68 9.18
N LEU A 60 4.16 4.07 8.87
CA LEU A 60 5.22 4.28 9.85
C LEU A 60 5.47 5.77 10.00
N ASN A 61 5.40 6.25 11.24
CA ASN A 61 5.55 7.66 11.57
C ASN A 61 6.95 7.99 12.12
N THR A 62 7.68 6.97 12.57
CA THR A 62 9.00 7.11 13.19
C THR A 62 9.99 6.08 12.65
N PHE A 63 11.27 6.33 12.86
CA PHE A 63 12.32 5.33 12.54
C PHE A 63 12.30 4.14 13.51
N GLU A 64 11.82 4.33 14.75
CA GLU A 64 11.59 3.25 15.71
C GLU A 64 10.54 2.27 15.21
N ASP A 65 9.47 2.77 14.56
CA ASP A 65 8.49 1.93 13.90
C ASP A 65 9.12 1.11 12.77
N LEU A 66 10.02 1.73 11.99
CA LEU A 66 10.75 1.04 10.93
C LEU A 66 11.65 -0.06 11.49
N TYR A 67 12.39 0.21 12.57
CA TYR A 67 13.25 -0.77 13.20
C TYR A 67 12.44 -1.96 13.72
N SER A 68 11.32 -1.70 14.37
CA SER A 68 10.41 -2.73 14.89
C SER A 68 9.84 -3.58 13.75
N TYR A 69 9.37 -2.93 12.68
CA TYR A 69 8.84 -3.63 11.51
C TYR A 69 9.92 -4.49 10.83
N HIS A 70 11.08 -3.90 10.56
CA HIS A 70 12.19 -4.58 9.89
C HIS A 70 12.70 -5.77 10.68
N SER A 71 12.88 -5.64 12.00
CA SER A 71 13.33 -6.72 12.88
C SER A 71 12.39 -7.92 12.90
N SER A 72 11.09 -7.67 12.71
CA SER A 72 10.06 -8.73 12.67
C SER A 72 9.79 -9.28 11.27
N ALA A 73 10.33 -8.64 10.23
CA ALA A 73 10.08 -9.03 8.86
C ALA A 73 10.91 -10.24 8.43
N THR A 74 10.23 -11.35 8.15
CA THR A 74 10.83 -12.58 7.58
C THR A 74 10.61 -12.68 6.07
N PHE A 75 10.12 -11.63 5.44
CA PHE A 75 9.73 -11.53 4.03
C PHE A 75 10.23 -10.22 3.44
N SER A 76 10.40 -10.18 2.12
CA SER A 76 10.72 -8.95 1.40
C SER A 76 9.55 -7.99 1.39
N TYR A 77 9.83 -6.70 1.50
CA TYR A 77 8.81 -5.66 1.56
C TYR A 77 9.26 -4.39 0.86
N LEU A 78 8.30 -3.53 0.60
CA LEU A 78 8.50 -2.23 0.00
C LEU A 78 8.35 -1.15 1.08
N ILE A 79 9.20 -0.12 1.02
CA ILE A 79 8.95 1.16 1.67
C ILE A 79 8.58 2.15 0.56
N GLN A 80 7.45 2.81 0.73
CA GLN A 80 6.89 3.70 -0.26
C GLN A 80 6.47 5.02 0.36
N GLU A 81 6.69 6.14 -0.34
CA GLU A 81 6.21 7.42 0.14
C GLU A 81 4.71 7.41 0.41
N TYR A 82 4.28 8.09 1.45
CA TYR A 82 2.88 8.21 1.80
C TYR A 82 2.21 9.28 0.96
N ILE A 83 1.13 8.89 0.29
CA ILE A 83 0.29 9.81 -0.49
C ILE A 83 -0.94 10.15 0.34
N ALA A 84 -1.02 11.40 0.80
CA ALA A 84 -2.05 11.89 1.72
C ALA A 84 -3.30 12.43 0.99
N TYR A 85 -3.71 11.82 -0.12
CA TYR A 85 -4.95 12.22 -0.79
C TYR A 85 -6.16 11.57 -0.12
N GLU A 86 -7.22 12.33 0.06
CA GLU A 86 -8.48 11.88 0.68
C GLU A 86 -9.26 10.91 -0.22
N ASN A 87 -9.14 11.09 -1.52
CA ASN A 87 -9.87 10.30 -2.51
C ASN A 87 -8.94 9.31 -3.22
N GLU A 88 -9.36 8.06 -3.26
CA GLU A 88 -8.67 7.00 -4.01
C GLU A 88 -9.60 6.45 -5.08
N VAL A 89 -9.11 6.34 -6.30
CA VAL A 89 -9.84 5.77 -7.43
C VAL A 89 -9.01 4.68 -8.11
N GLY A 90 -9.68 3.60 -8.52
CA GLY A 90 -9.14 2.61 -9.43
C GLY A 90 -9.50 2.94 -10.86
N ILE A 91 -8.52 2.95 -11.75
CA ILE A 91 -8.73 3.18 -13.18
C ILE A 91 -8.46 1.88 -13.93
N PHE A 92 -9.45 1.42 -14.69
CA PHE A 92 -9.29 0.29 -15.59
C PHE A 92 -8.92 0.82 -16.98
N TYR A 93 -7.71 0.46 -17.41
CA TYR A 93 -7.20 0.79 -18.73
C TYR A 93 -7.00 -0.48 -19.54
N THR A 94 -7.56 -0.53 -20.73
CA THR A 94 -7.44 -1.68 -21.63
C THR A 94 -6.81 -1.27 -22.94
N ARG A 95 -5.78 -2.00 -23.36
CA ARG A 95 -5.14 -1.85 -24.67
C ARG A 95 -4.98 -3.19 -25.34
N TYR A 96 -5.46 -3.34 -26.54
CA TYR A 96 -5.20 -4.53 -27.34
C TYR A 96 -3.78 -4.47 -27.96
N PRO A 97 -3.13 -5.62 -28.19
CA PRO A 97 -1.75 -5.65 -28.70
C PRO A 97 -1.52 -4.89 -29.99
N GLU A 98 -2.51 -4.87 -30.87
CA GLU A 98 -2.44 -4.19 -32.18
C GLU A 98 -2.67 -2.68 -32.12
N GLU A 99 -3.09 -2.14 -30.97
CA GLU A 99 -3.44 -0.74 -30.83
C GLU A 99 -2.28 0.08 -30.26
N LYS A 100 -2.09 1.30 -30.78
CA LYS A 100 -1.08 2.25 -30.30
C LYS A 100 -1.41 2.84 -28.94
N SER A 101 -2.71 2.97 -28.63
CA SER A 101 -3.23 3.49 -27.36
C SER A 101 -4.42 2.65 -26.91
N GLY A 102 -4.65 2.60 -25.61
CA GLY A 102 -5.83 1.98 -25.06
C GLY A 102 -6.88 2.99 -24.64
N VAL A 103 -7.91 2.49 -24.01
CA VAL A 103 -9.05 3.28 -23.50
C VAL A 103 -9.28 3.01 -22.03
N ILE A 104 -9.81 4.01 -21.33
CA ILE A 104 -10.31 3.82 -19.96
C ILE A 104 -11.66 3.13 -20.05
N THR A 105 -11.73 1.91 -19.55
CA THR A 105 -12.96 1.08 -19.59
C THR A 105 -13.77 1.16 -18.30
N GLY A 106 -13.22 1.74 -17.24
CA GLY A 106 -13.95 1.92 -16.00
C GLY A 106 -13.16 2.75 -14.98
N ILE A 107 -13.89 3.38 -14.08
CA ILE A 107 -13.36 4.09 -12.91
C ILE A 107 -14.16 3.63 -11.70
N VAL A 108 -13.47 3.23 -10.63
CA VAL A 108 -14.07 2.79 -9.37
C VAL A 108 -13.60 3.71 -8.26
N GLY A 109 -14.52 4.37 -7.58
CA GLY A 109 -14.25 5.11 -6.35
C GLY A 109 -14.05 4.12 -5.19
N LYS A 110 -13.04 4.37 -4.37
CA LYS A 110 -12.75 3.59 -3.18
C LYS A 110 -13.25 4.32 -1.94
N GLU A 111 -14.17 3.71 -1.24
CA GLU A 111 -14.67 4.19 0.03
C GLU A 111 -14.10 3.32 1.15
N PHE A 112 -13.45 3.94 2.12
CA PHE A 112 -12.97 3.23 3.29
C PHE A 112 -14.11 2.92 4.25
N LEU A 113 -14.06 1.74 4.86
CA LEU A 113 -15.00 1.36 5.89
C LEU A 113 -14.94 2.37 7.04
N THR A 114 -16.04 3.05 7.27
CA THR A 114 -16.18 3.99 8.40
C THR A 114 -17.39 3.58 9.24
N ILE A 115 -17.21 3.48 10.53
CA ILE A 115 -18.27 3.25 11.49
C ILE A 115 -18.30 4.37 12.53
N ILE A 116 -19.50 4.78 12.92
CA ILE A 116 -19.70 5.77 13.96
C ILE A 116 -20.11 5.02 15.23
N GLY A 117 -19.34 5.18 16.31
CA GLY A 117 -19.66 4.59 17.61
C GLY A 117 -20.96 5.15 18.18
N ASP A 118 -21.82 4.29 18.71
CA ASP A 118 -23.05 4.66 19.40
C ASP A 118 -22.89 4.66 20.94
N GLY A 119 -21.69 4.42 21.43
CA GLY A 119 -21.35 4.36 22.86
C GLY A 119 -21.81 3.08 23.57
N ILE A 120 -22.47 2.15 22.88
CA ILE A 120 -23.06 0.94 23.45
C ILE A 120 -22.63 -0.33 22.71
N SER A 121 -22.66 -0.29 21.36
CA SER A 121 -22.40 -1.46 20.52
C SER A 121 -20.91 -1.72 20.34
N THR A 122 -20.55 -3.00 20.18
CA THR A 122 -19.19 -3.37 19.76
C THR A 122 -18.95 -2.99 18.31
N ILE A 123 -17.67 -2.83 17.92
CA ILE A 123 -17.28 -2.58 16.53
C ILE A 123 -17.88 -3.63 15.59
N GLU A 124 -17.78 -4.91 15.94
CA GLU A 124 -18.34 -6.01 15.16
C GLU A 124 -19.84 -5.86 14.93
N THR A 125 -20.59 -5.49 15.99
CA THR A 125 -22.03 -5.24 15.89
C THR A 125 -22.34 -4.09 14.93
N LEU A 126 -21.56 -3.00 15.00
CA LEU A 126 -21.74 -1.84 14.11
C LEU A 126 -21.42 -2.17 12.66
N VAL A 127 -20.35 -2.94 12.41
CA VAL A 127 -20.00 -3.42 11.06
C VAL A 127 -21.12 -4.28 10.49
N LYS A 128 -21.70 -5.20 11.29
CA LYS A 128 -22.78 -6.09 10.85
C LYS A 128 -24.11 -5.38 10.55
N LYS A 129 -24.29 -4.14 10.98
CA LYS A 129 -25.49 -3.33 10.66
C LYS A 129 -25.56 -2.89 9.18
N ASN A 130 -24.46 -3.01 8.44
CA ASN A 130 -24.38 -2.60 7.05
C ASN A 130 -23.90 -3.78 6.19
N ASP A 131 -24.78 -4.30 5.33
CA ASP A 131 -24.50 -5.46 4.47
C ASP A 131 -23.26 -5.28 3.61
N ARG A 132 -22.95 -4.04 3.18
CA ARG A 132 -21.76 -3.72 2.40
C ARG A 132 -20.47 -3.92 3.20
N HIS A 133 -20.53 -3.78 4.52
CA HIS A 133 -19.40 -3.98 5.42
C HIS A 133 -19.14 -5.45 5.74
N LEU A 134 -20.16 -6.31 5.65
CA LEU A 134 -20.04 -7.75 5.87
C LEU A 134 -19.03 -8.43 4.92
N LEU A 135 -18.86 -7.88 3.74
CA LEU A 135 -17.91 -8.38 2.73
C LEU A 135 -16.44 -8.12 3.12
N GLN A 136 -16.19 -7.38 4.21
CA GLN A 136 -14.86 -6.98 4.68
C GLN A 136 -14.41 -7.74 5.95
N LEU A 137 -15.33 -8.51 6.57
CA LEU A 137 -15.06 -9.40 7.70
C LEU A 137 -14.56 -10.76 7.21
#